data_f615c2679800cb88d667450d5e2cc4b5
#
_entry.id   f615c2679800cb88d667450d5e2cc4b5
#
_cell.length_a   1.000
_cell.length_b   1.000
_cell.length_c   1.000
_cell.angle_alpha   90.00
_cell.angle_beta   90.00
_cell.angle_gamma   90.00
#
_symmetry.space_group_name_H-M   'P 1'
#
loop_
_entity.id
_entity.type
_entity.pdbx_description
1 polymer ?
#
loop_
_entity_poly.entity_id
_entity_poly.type
_entity_poly.pdbx_seq_one_letter_code
_entity_poly.pdbx_strand_id
1 'polypeptide(L)'
;MDKNSLLHFKLSDSISNSELKNFHCSDTLLNQFLKRKAKKHFGELLAVTYLVMDEYKNIVGYYTLSSDTMPVTDILKSKFEKGKNYQTYPAIKIGRFAIDEQYNGKGYGTEIMNFIKIQFSEKEYQQIGSRFLLVDAYNEEKVLNFYKEKNNFDFWTMDDKDSKTRLMYFDLKQTI
;
A
#
# COMPACT_ATOMS: atom_id res chain seq x y z
N MET A 1 3.51 26.60 -3.67
CA MET A 1 4.03 25.60 -4.63
C MET A 1 2.87 24.70 -4.97
N ASP A 2 2.35 24.83 -6.18
CA ASP A 2 1.34 23.92 -6.67
C ASP A 2 1.94 22.51 -6.63
N LYS A 3 1.35 21.62 -5.83
CA LYS A 3 1.75 20.21 -5.83
C LYS A 3 1.38 19.66 -7.20
N ASN A 4 2.38 19.34 -7.98
CA ASN A 4 2.20 18.67 -9.27
C ASN A 4 1.36 17.42 -9.03
N SER A 5 0.24 17.31 -9.74
CA SER A 5 -0.71 16.21 -9.62
C SER A 5 -0.01 14.89 -9.95
N LEU A 6 0.05 13.97 -8.99
CA LEU A 6 0.53 12.61 -9.22
C LEU A 6 -0.50 11.83 -10.05
N LEU A 7 -0.02 11.12 -11.05
CA LEU A 7 -0.83 10.27 -11.91
C LEU A 7 -0.60 8.80 -11.54
N HIS A 8 -1.67 8.06 -11.33
CA HIS A 8 -1.64 6.64 -10.95
C HIS A 8 -2.05 5.77 -12.13
N PHE A 9 -1.12 4.97 -12.63
CA PHE A 9 -1.33 4.09 -13.77
C PHE A 9 -1.22 2.63 -13.36
N LYS A 10 -2.23 1.84 -13.73
CA LYS A 10 -2.12 0.39 -13.63
C LYS A 10 -1.03 -0.11 -14.57
N LEU A 11 -0.06 -0.85 -14.04
CA LEU A 11 0.98 -1.48 -14.85
C LEU A 11 0.35 -2.50 -15.80
N SER A 12 0.52 -2.27 -17.09
CA SER A 12 0.03 -3.13 -18.17
C SER A 12 1.19 -3.57 -19.07
N ASP A 13 0.90 -4.46 -20.00
CA ASP A 13 1.89 -4.94 -20.97
C ASP A 13 2.35 -3.84 -21.94
N SER A 14 1.56 -2.79 -22.12
CA SER A 14 1.91 -1.64 -22.95
C SER A 14 3.09 -0.82 -22.41
N ILE A 15 3.34 -0.87 -21.10
CA ILE A 15 4.51 -0.23 -20.48
C ILE A 15 5.72 -1.12 -20.70
N SER A 16 6.72 -0.61 -21.40
CA SER A 16 7.92 -1.39 -21.72
C SER A 16 8.81 -1.61 -20.49
N ASN A 17 9.59 -2.69 -20.49
CA ASN A 17 10.58 -2.92 -19.44
C ASN A 17 11.69 -1.86 -19.43
N SER A 18 11.92 -1.16 -20.56
CA SER A 18 12.89 -0.05 -20.62
C SER A 18 12.43 1.15 -19.81
N GLU A 19 11.12 1.44 -19.77
CA GLU A 19 10.56 2.53 -18.96
C GLU A 19 10.74 2.25 -17.45
N LEU A 20 10.66 0.97 -17.04
CA LEU A 20 10.85 0.57 -15.64
C LEU A 20 12.31 0.57 -15.17
N LYS A 21 13.28 0.61 -16.11
CA LYS A 21 14.72 0.54 -15.76
C LYS A 21 15.19 1.73 -14.94
N ASN A 22 14.64 2.91 -15.20
CA ASN A 22 15.04 4.16 -14.55
C ASN A 22 14.59 4.25 -13.09
N PHE A 23 13.58 3.47 -12.68
CA PHE A 23 13.16 3.43 -11.30
C PHE A 23 14.23 2.79 -10.41
N HIS A 24 14.60 3.46 -9.32
CA HIS A 24 15.55 2.97 -8.34
C HIS A 24 15.15 3.40 -6.93
N CYS A 25 14.98 2.43 -6.03
CA CYS A 25 14.82 2.66 -4.60
C CYS A 25 15.90 1.92 -3.81
N SER A 26 16.07 2.25 -2.52
CA SER A 26 17.10 1.66 -1.66
C SER A 26 16.96 0.14 -1.44
N ASP A 27 15.77 -0.42 -1.64
CA ASP A 27 15.51 -1.86 -1.50
C ASP A 27 15.69 -2.57 -2.85
N THR A 28 16.71 -3.42 -2.93
CA THR A 28 17.02 -4.23 -4.13
C THR A 28 15.88 -5.19 -4.49
N LEU A 29 15.17 -5.76 -3.51
CA LEU A 29 14.06 -6.69 -3.77
C LEU A 29 12.87 -5.98 -4.39
N LEU A 30 12.57 -4.76 -3.96
CA LEU A 30 11.52 -3.93 -4.55
C LEU A 30 11.89 -3.51 -5.98
N ASN A 31 13.15 -3.14 -6.24
CA ASN A 31 13.64 -2.87 -7.60
C ASN A 31 13.50 -4.08 -8.52
N GLN A 32 13.93 -5.27 -8.06
CA GLN A 32 13.84 -6.50 -8.84
C GLN A 32 12.39 -6.91 -9.10
N PHE A 33 11.52 -6.74 -8.10
CA PHE A 33 10.11 -7.04 -8.26
C PHE A 33 9.48 -6.21 -9.38
N LEU A 34 9.60 -4.88 -9.33
CA LEU A 34 9.01 -4.01 -10.33
C LEU A 34 9.50 -4.37 -11.74
N LYS A 35 10.83 -4.54 -11.91
CA LYS A 35 11.46 -4.72 -13.21
C LYS A 35 11.27 -6.12 -13.81
N ARG A 36 11.01 -7.15 -12.99
CA ARG A 36 11.05 -8.56 -13.44
C ARG A 36 9.81 -9.38 -13.11
N LYS A 37 9.06 -9.01 -12.05
CA LYS A 37 8.00 -9.87 -11.52
C LYS A 37 6.61 -9.23 -11.56
N ALA A 38 6.51 -7.91 -11.57
CA ALA A 38 5.24 -7.20 -11.43
C ALA A 38 4.22 -7.58 -12.52
N LYS A 39 4.64 -7.63 -13.77
CA LYS A 39 3.77 -8.03 -14.90
C LYS A 39 3.34 -9.49 -14.78
N LYS A 40 4.25 -10.39 -14.41
CA LYS A 40 3.92 -11.80 -14.19
C LYS A 40 2.88 -11.96 -13.08
N HIS A 41 3.05 -11.26 -11.94
CA HIS A 41 2.05 -11.28 -10.86
C HIS A 41 0.68 -10.79 -11.32
N PHE A 42 0.65 -9.80 -12.20
CA PHE A 42 -0.60 -9.34 -12.78
C PHE A 42 -1.25 -10.39 -13.69
N GLY A 43 -0.47 -11.03 -14.59
CA GLY A 43 -0.97 -12.11 -15.47
C GLY A 43 -1.47 -13.35 -14.71
N GLU A 44 -0.87 -13.64 -13.57
CA GLU A 44 -1.28 -14.75 -12.68
C GLU A 44 -2.37 -14.34 -11.65
N LEU A 45 -2.92 -13.14 -11.74
CA LEU A 45 -3.96 -12.59 -10.84
C LEU A 45 -3.54 -12.53 -9.36
N LEU A 46 -2.26 -12.46 -9.07
CA LEU A 46 -1.71 -12.44 -7.70
C LEU A 46 -1.73 -11.04 -7.09
N ALA A 47 -1.48 -10.03 -7.90
CA ALA A 47 -1.50 -8.64 -7.46
C ALA A 47 -1.59 -7.68 -8.65
N VAL A 48 -2.17 -6.51 -8.42
CA VAL A 48 -2.16 -5.39 -9.37
C VAL A 48 -1.10 -4.39 -8.94
N THR A 49 -0.20 -4.04 -9.85
CA THR A 49 0.83 -3.01 -9.64
C THR A 49 0.36 -1.69 -10.24
N TYR A 50 0.52 -0.61 -9.50
CA TYR A 50 0.28 0.76 -9.94
C TYR A 50 1.61 1.52 -9.93
N LEU A 51 1.93 2.15 -11.06
CA LEU A 51 3.00 3.14 -11.18
C LEU A 51 2.43 4.51 -10.83
N VAL A 52 3.20 5.28 -10.09
CA VAL A 52 2.89 6.68 -9.77
C VAL A 52 3.90 7.54 -10.49
N MET A 53 3.42 8.45 -11.32
CA MET A 53 4.24 9.30 -12.18
C MET A 53 3.96 10.78 -11.90
N ASP A 54 4.98 11.60 -12.10
CA ASP A 54 4.85 13.06 -12.17
C ASP A 54 4.32 13.52 -13.56
N GLU A 55 4.12 14.80 -13.73
CA GLU A 55 3.68 15.42 -14.98
C GLU A 55 4.65 15.21 -16.16
N TYR A 56 5.92 14.94 -15.87
CA TYR A 56 6.97 14.66 -16.85
C TYR A 56 7.10 13.18 -17.18
N LYS A 57 6.18 12.33 -16.67
CA LYS A 57 6.17 10.87 -16.80
C LYS A 57 7.36 10.16 -16.14
N ASN A 58 8.04 10.79 -15.18
CA ASN A 58 9.02 10.10 -14.36
C ASN A 58 8.30 9.25 -13.30
N ILE A 59 8.81 8.05 -13.04
CA ILE A 59 8.23 7.17 -12.01
C ILE A 59 8.67 7.69 -10.64
N VAL A 60 7.74 8.27 -9.91
CA VAL A 60 7.91 8.73 -8.53
C VAL A 60 7.91 7.59 -7.54
N GLY A 61 7.09 6.56 -7.82
CA GLY A 61 6.95 5.40 -6.96
C GLY A 61 6.06 4.33 -7.56
N TYR A 62 5.88 3.26 -6.84
CA TYR A 62 4.90 2.24 -7.19
C TYR A 62 4.33 1.55 -5.95
N TYR A 63 3.18 0.94 -6.09
CA TYR A 63 2.58 0.07 -5.08
C TYR A 63 1.86 -1.11 -5.72
N THR A 64 1.68 -2.18 -4.95
CA THR A 64 0.90 -3.35 -5.38
C THR A 64 -0.26 -3.58 -4.44
N LEU A 65 -1.40 -3.94 -5.01
CA LEU A 65 -2.61 -4.26 -4.29
C LEU A 65 -3.06 -5.69 -4.59
N SER A 66 -3.52 -6.38 -3.57
CA SER A 66 -4.20 -7.67 -3.67
C SER A 66 -5.34 -7.74 -2.65
N SER A 67 -6.33 -8.61 -2.90
CA SER A 67 -7.34 -8.92 -1.90
C SER A 67 -6.73 -9.70 -0.74
N ASP A 68 -7.22 -9.41 0.46
CA ASP A 68 -6.81 -10.08 1.70
C ASP A 68 -7.95 -10.09 2.70
N THR A 69 -7.75 -10.70 3.84
CA THR A 69 -8.66 -10.66 4.99
C THR A 69 -7.88 -10.37 6.26
N MET A 70 -8.47 -9.60 7.16
CA MET A 70 -7.92 -9.33 8.48
C MET A 70 -8.64 -10.19 9.52
N PRO A 71 -7.94 -11.11 10.22
CA PRO A 71 -8.52 -11.84 11.34
C PRO A 71 -8.86 -10.89 12.48
N VAL A 72 -9.99 -11.12 13.14
CA VAL A 72 -10.45 -10.27 14.24
C VAL A 72 -9.96 -10.85 15.56
N THR A 73 -9.07 -10.15 16.25
CA THR A 73 -8.68 -10.46 17.62
C THR A 73 -9.73 -9.95 18.61
N ASP A 74 -9.73 -10.47 19.84
CA ASP A 74 -10.66 -10.02 20.89
C ASP A 74 -10.50 -8.53 21.21
N ILE A 75 -9.29 -7.99 21.09
CA ILE A 75 -9.01 -6.56 21.24
C ILE A 75 -9.69 -5.75 20.13
N LEU A 76 -9.67 -6.26 18.91
CA LEU A 76 -10.31 -5.59 17.77
C LEU A 76 -11.82 -5.72 17.81
N LYS A 77 -12.37 -6.83 18.35
CA LYS A 77 -13.82 -7.00 18.52
C LYS A 77 -14.45 -5.88 19.35
N SER A 78 -13.73 -5.37 20.36
CA SER A 78 -14.22 -4.26 21.16
C SER A 78 -14.31 -2.92 20.42
N LYS A 79 -13.54 -2.77 19.34
CA LYS A 79 -13.52 -1.57 18.47
C LYS A 79 -14.60 -1.62 17.37
N PHE A 80 -15.23 -2.78 17.13
CA PHE A 80 -16.22 -2.97 16.08
C PHE A 80 -17.65 -2.99 16.63
N GLU A 81 -18.63 -2.73 15.75
CA GLU A 81 -20.04 -2.69 16.13
C GLU A 81 -20.50 -3.98 16.80
N LYS A 82 -21.16 -3.85 17.96
CA LYS A 82 -21.74 -4.97 18.69
C LYS A 82 -22.75 -5.71 17.79
N GLY A 83 -22.65 -7.05 17.77
CA GLY A 83 -23.63 -7.93 17.08
C GLY A 83 -23.15 -8.50 15.74
N LYS A 84 -21.95 -8.18 15.26
CA LYS A 84 -21.39 -8.82 14.05
C LYS A 84 -20.32 -9.83 14.45
N ASN A 85 -20.63 -11.13 14.32
CA ASN A 85 -19.73 -12.23 14.64
C ASN A 85 -18.85 -12.63 13.44
N TYR A 86 -18.22 -11.65 12.76
CA TYR A 86 -17.24 -11.97 11.74
C TYR A 86 -15.92 -12.44 12.38
N GLN A 87 -15.38 -13.54 11.87
CA GLN A 87 -14.05 -14.02 12.26
C GLN A 87 -12.95 -13.27 11.49
N THR A 88 -13.27 -12.81 10.27
CA THR A 88 -12.39 -12.03 9.41
C THR A 88 -13.16 -10.89 8.76
N TYR A 89 -12.45 -9.81 8.45
CA TYR A 89 -12.99 -8.69 7.67
C TYR A 89 -12.28 -8.59 6.31
N PRO A 90 -12.99 -8.18 5.26
CA PRO A 90 -12.38 -7.96 3.95
C PRO A 90 -11.34 -6.83 4.05
N ALA A 91 -10.22 -7.05 3.42
CA ALA A 91 -9.09 -6.13 3.42
C ALA A 91 -8.42 -6.06 2.04
N ILE A 92 -7.74 -4.95 1.78
CA ILE A 92 -6.80 -4.79 0.68
C ILE A 92 -5.39 -4.80 1.25
N LYS A 93 -4.54 -5.68 0.73
CA LYS A 93 -3.12 -5.75 1.07
C LYS A 93 -2.30 -4.86 0.17
N ILE A 94 -1.56 -3.93 0.77
CA ILE A 94 -0.46 -3.23 0.10
C ILE A 94 0.76 -4.15 0.20
N GLY A 95 0.96 -4.99 -0.81
CA GLY A 95 2.01 -6.00 -0.79
C GLY A 95 3.41 -5.42 -1.01
N ARG A 96 3.51 -4.31 -1.74
CA ARG A 96 4.75 -3.57 -1.99
C ARG A 96 4.46 -2.09 -2.09
N PHE A 97 5.40 -1.30 -1.59
CA PHE A 97 5.33 0.16 -1.64
C PHE A 97 6.75 0.70 -1.71
N ALA A 98 7.05 1.47 -2.75
CA ALA A 98 8.38 2.03 -2.92
C ALA A 98 8.32 3.42 -3.58
N ILE A 99 9.21 4.29 -3.13
CA ILE A 99 9.44 5.62 -3.70
C ILE A 99 10.84 5.63 -4.32
N ASP A 100 10.96 6.20 -5.51
CA ASP A 100 12.26 6.40 -6.15
C ASP A 100 13.15 7.32 -5.30
N GLU A 101 14.45 7.03 -5.24
CA GLU A 101 15.39 7.76 -4.38
C GLU A 101 15.41 9.26 -4.63
N GLN A 102 15.21 9.69 -5.86
CA GLN A 102 15.17 11.12 -6.23
C GLN A 102 13.98 11.87 -5.59
N TYR A 103 12.94 11.14 -5.20
CA TYR A 103 11.71 11.68 -4.60
C TYR A 103 11.61 11.41 -3.09
N ASN A 104 12.58 10.75 -2.48
CA ASN A 104 12.58 10.46 -1.06
C ASN A 104 12.59 11.75 -0.20
N GLY A 105 11.87 11.70 0.92
CA GLY A 105 11.82 12.81 1.89
C GLY A 105 10.95 14.00 1.48
N LYS A 106 10.36 13.99 0.28
CA LYS A 106 9.56 15.10 -0.28
C LYS A 106 8.05 14.98 0.00
N GLY A 107 7.61 13.97 0.77
CA GLY A 107 6.21 13.78 1.16
C GLY A 107 5.39 12.93 0.19
N TYR A 108 5.92 12.53 -0.96
CA TYR A 108 5.20 11.73 -1.97
C TYR A 108 4.67 10.40 -1.43
N GLY A 109 5.40 9.75 -0.53
CA GLY A 109 4.93 8.49 0.07
C GLY A 109 3.61 8.66 0.83
N THR A 110 3.47 9.73 1.60
CA THR A 110 2.21 10.04 2.32
C THR A 110 1.10 10.45 1.36
N GLU A 111 1.42 11.19 0.31
CA GLU A 111 0.45 11.59 -0.71
C GLU A 111 -0.13 10.37 -1.44
N ILE A 112 0.73 9.43 -1.87
CA ILE A 112 0.31 8.17 -2.49
C ILE A 112 -0.53 7.33 -1.50
N MET A 113 -0.13 7.27 -0.24
CA MET A 113 -0.89 6.53 0.77
C MET A 113 -2.27 7.13 1.00
N ASN A 114 -2.40 8.45 1.01
CA ASN A 114 -3.69 9.13 1.11
C ASN A 114 -4.57 8.85 -0.12
N PHE A 115 -3.99 8.85 -1.32
CA PHE A 115 -4.71 8.46 -2.52
C PHE A 115 -5.27 7.03 -2.41
N ILE A 116 -4.46 6.06 -1.96
CA ILE A 116 -4.91 4.67 -1.76
C ILE A 116 -6.07 4.62 -0.74
N LYS A 117 -5.96 5.33 0.37
CA LYS A 117 -7.06 5.38 1.36
C LYS A 117 -8.35 5.91 0.77
N ILE A 118 -8.30 7.01 0.03
CA ILE A 118 -9.47 7.63 -0.63
C ILE A 118 -10.10 6.64 -1.60
N GLN A 119 -9.32 5.96 -2.43
CA GLN A 119 -9.83 4.97 -3.41
C GLN A 119 -10.66 3.85 -2.78
N PHE A 120 -10.41 3.50 -1.53
CA PHE A 120 -11.12 2.40 -0.86
C PHE A 120 -12.09 2.86 0.24
N SER A 121 -12.07 4.12 0.66
CA SER A 121 -12.98 4.66 1.67
C SER A 121 -14.14 5.43 1.07
N GLU A 122 -13.93 6.17 -0.01
CA GLU A 122 -14.98 6.98 -0.62
C GLU A 122 -15.90 6.14 -1.51
N LYS A 123 -17.20 6.25 -1.28
CA LYS A 123 -18.23 5.44 -1.96
C LYS A 123 -18.20 5.58 -3.48
N GLU A 124 -17.83 6.76 -3.99
CA GLU A 124 -17.77 7.05 -5.43
C GLU A 124 -16.67 6.26 -6.15
N TYR A 125 -15.57 5.93 -5.46
CA TYR A 125 -14.43 5.21 -6.02
C TYR A 125 -14.39 3.74 -5.63
N GLN A 126 -15.18 3.34 -4.63
CA GLN A 126 -15.17 1.99 -4.09
C GLN A 126 -15.75 0.96 -5.06
N GLN A 127 -14.89 0.17 -5.69
CA GLN A 127 -15.28 -0.92 -6.58
C GLN A 127 -15.42 -2.28 -5.88
N ILE A 128 -14.86 -2.41 -4.68
CA ILE A 128 -14.92 -3.64 -3.88
C ILE A 128 -15.05 -3.28 -2.40
N GLY A 129 -15.93 -3.98 -1.68
CA GLY A 129 -16.05 -3.82 -0.24
C GLY A 129 -14.77 -4.21 0.47
N SER A 130 -14.14 -3.26 1.12
CA SER A 130 -12.97 -3.47 1.96
C SER A 130 -13.09 -2.65 3.24
N ARG A 131 -12.82 -3.27 4.38
CA ARG A 131 -12.83 -2.59 5.67
C ARG A 131 -11.47 -2.05 6.04
N PHE A 132 -10.41 -2.75 5.66
CA PHE A 132 -9.06 -2.44 6.09
C PHE A 132 -8.07 -2.37 4.93
N LEU A 133 -7.06 -1.50 5.07
CA LEU A 133 -5.79 -1.63 4.36
C LEU A 133 -4.82 -2.37 5.26
N LEU A 134 -4.09 -3.33 4.70
CA LEU A 134 -3.07 -4.11 5.40
C LEU A 134 -1.70 -3.91 4.76
N VAL A 135 -0.66 -3.99 5.58
CA VAL A 135 0.74 -4.00 5.14
C VAL A 135 1.57 -4.87 6.07
N ASP A 136 2.50 -5.68 5.51
CA ASP A 136 3.60 -6.27 6.27
C ASP A 136 4.79 -5.32 6.21
N ALA A 137 4.84 -4.40 7.17
CA ALA A 137 5.89 -3.40 7.25
C ALA A 137 7.19 -4.05 7.75
N TYR A 138 8.33 -3.78 7.10
CA TYR A 138 9.62 -4.14 7.68
C TYR A 138 9.73 -3.58 9.09
N ASN A 139 10.23 -4.41 10.01
CA ASN A 139 10.38 -4.05 11.43
C ASN A 139 11.60 -3.15 11.66
N GLU A 140 11.62 -2.03 10.94
CA GLU A 140 12.62 -0.99 10.99
C GLU A 140 11.95 0.32 11.42
N GLU A 141 12.56 1.04 12.35
CA GLU A 141 12.00 2.26 12.94
C GLU A 141 11.48 3.26 11.89
N LYS A 142 12.28 3.52 10.85
CA LYS A 142 11.91 4.44 9.76
C LYS A 142 10.65 3.99 9.02
N VAL A 143 10.52 2.68 8.74
CA VAL A 143 9.38 2.11 8.03
C VAL A 143 8.14 2.10 8.93
N LEU A 144 8.30 1.68 10.18
CA LEU A 144 7.19 1.67 11.14
C LEU A 144 6.66 3.09 11.41
N ASN A 145 7.56 4.08 11.57
CA ASN A 145 7.18 5.48 11.74
C ASN A 145 6.46 6.04 10.50
N PHE A 146 6.86 5.62 9.29
CA PHE A 146 6.14 6.00 8.08
C PHE A 146 4.69 5.53 8.09
N TYR A 147 4.44 4.27 8.44
CA TYR A 147 3.08 3.75 8.48
C TYR A 147 2.30 4.29 9.69
N LYS A 148 2.88 4.23 10.88
CA LYS A 148 2.19 4.59 12.12
C LYS A 148 2.00 6.10 12.27
N GLU A 149 3.11 6.86 12.34
CA GLU A 149 3.05 8.27 12.71
C GLU A 149 2.62 9.18 11.55
N LYS A 150 3.02 8.84 10.31
CA LYS A 150 2.70 9.68 9.15
C LYS A 150 1.41 9.27 8.44
N ASN A 151 1.01 8.00 8.59
CA ASN A 151 -0.11 7.44 7.84
C ASN A 151 -1.16 6.75 8.72
N ASN A 152 -1.11 6.88 10.05
CA ASN A 152 -2.11 6.43 11.00
C ASN A 152 -2.48 4.95 10.89
N PHE A 153 -1.51 4.09 10.55
CA PHE A 153 -1.69 2.65 10.67
C PHE A 153 -1.43 2.20 12.11
N ASP A 154 -2.20 1.24 12.57
CA ASP A 154 -2.00 0.58 13.87
C ASP A 154 -1.34 -0.78 13.69
N PHE A 155 -0.64 -1.27 14.72
CA PHE A 155 -0.19 -2.66 14.77
C PHE A 155 -1.38 -3.59 14.99
N TRP A 156 -1.45 -4.67 14.20
CA TRP A 156 -2.48 -5.69 14.37
C TRP A 156 -2.34 -6.48 15.67
N THR A 157 -1.10 -6.78 16.07
CA THR A 157 -0.77 -7.48 17.32
C THR A 157 0.59 -6.99 17.86
N MET A 158 0.85 -7.31 19.11
CA MET A 158 2.19 -7.13 19.71
C MET A 158 3.02 -8.41 19.67
N ASP A 159 2.43 -9.55 19.29
CA ASP A 159 3.11 -10.84 19.26
C ASP A 159 4.18 -10.93 18.16
N ASP A 160 4.06 -10.10 17.12
CA ASP A 160 5.02 -10.01 16.01
C ASP A 160 6.14 -8.97 16.22
N LYS A 161 6.28 -8.42 17.44
CA LYS A 161 7.24 -7.34 17.74
C LYS A 161 8.70 -7.68 17.40
N ASP A 162 9.08 -8.96 17.49
CA ASP A 162 10.43 -9.45 17.21
C ASP A 162 10.55 -10.12 15.82
N SER A 163 9.50 -10.06 15.01
CA SER A 163 9.46 -10.61 13.66
C SER A 163 10.18 -9.70 12.67
N LYS A 164 10.57 -10.24 11.51
CA LYS A 164 11.19 -9.47 10.42
C LYS A 164 10.26 -8.38 9.87
N THR A 165 8.97 -8.65 9.87
CA THR A 165 7.92 -7.71 9.47
C THR A 165 6.84 -7.66 10.54
N ARG A 166 6.14 -6.53 10.62
CA ARG A 166 4.99 -6.30 11.49
C ARG A 166 3.74 -6.12 10.63
N LEU A 167 2.67 -6.88 10.95
CA LEU A 167 1.38 -6.64 10.32
C LEU A 167 0.78 -5.35 10.89
N MET A 168 0.54 -4.39 10.00
CA MET A 168 -0.12 -3.14 10.35
C MET A 168 -1.39 -2.96 9.53
N TYR A 169 -2.38 -2.26 10.09
CA TYR A 169 -3.66 -2.04 9.44
C TYR A 169 -4.11 -0.57 9.56
N PHE A 170 -4.91 -0.14 8.59
CA PHE A 170 -5.64 1.11 8.62
C PHE A 170 -7.13 0.82 8.46
N ASP A 171 -7.97 1.34 9.36
CA ASP A 171 -9.43 1.21 9.28
C ASP A 171 -10.00 2.28 8.34
N LEU A 172 -10.43 1.87 7.16
CA LEU A 172 -10.97 2.77 6.13
C LEU A 172 -12.23 3.54 6.58
N LYS A 173 -12.93 3.05 7.59
CA LYS A 173 -14.08 3.77 8.17
C LYS A 173 -13.68 5.06 8.91
N GLN A 174 -12.40 5.21 9.29
CA GLN A 174 -11.91 6.43 9.94
C GLN A 174 -11.77 7.62 8.96
N THR A 175 -11.83 7.37 7.67
CA THR A 175 -11.65 8.39 6.63
C THR A 175 -12.97 9.08 6.24
N ILE A 176 -14.11 8.53 6.70
CA ILE A 176 -15.46 8.99 6.35
C ILE A 176 -16.01 9.87 7.46
#